data_bc4f8de68aaee058c4108eb8d54eec1b
#
_entry.id   bc4f8de68aaee058c4108eb8d54eec1b
#
_cell.length_a   1.000
_cell.length_b   1.000
_cell.length_c   1.000
_cell.angle_alpha   90.00
_cell.angle_beta   90.00
_cell.angle_gamma   90.00
#
_symmetry.space_group_name_H-M   'P 1'
#
loop_
_entity.id
_entity.type
_entity.pdbx_description
1 polymer ?
#
loop_
_entity_poly.entity_id
_entity_poly.type
_entity_poly.pdbx_seq_one_letter_code
_entity_poly.pdbx_strand_id
1 'polypeptide(L)'
;MIMKKSLGILVLGFLFNFYISVQAQDSPKNYLKGKFYNSVKNYFLVATQKMTDPRFKNTVIIMLENDEKGAWGLVINKPLGSIPLSTLVYKSKDATIKQKELYNVKIPVYWGGPVNENKILILHSQEYKNETTTDFKNISISSNYNILI
;
A
#
# COMPACT_ATOMS: atom_id res chain seq x y z
N MET A 1 -39.53 -59.24 1.62
CA MET A 1 -38.89 -58.38 2.63
C MET A 1 -37.40 -58.12 2.31
N ILE A 2 -37.09 -57.82 1.04
CA ILE A 2 -35.71 -57.62 0.57
C ILE A 2 -35.46 -56.18 0.03
N MET A 3 -36.51 -55.39 -0.19
CA MET A 3 -36.37 -54.03 -0.78
C MET A 3 -35.93 -52.91 0.17
N LYS A 4 -35.98 -53.10 1.50
CA LYS A 4 -35.60 -52.02 2.44
C LYS A 4 -34.09 -51.85 2.71
N LYS A 5 -33.26 -52.87 2.38
CA LYS A 5 -31.81 -52.79 2.61
C LYS A 5 -31.07 -52.17 1.43
N SER A 6 -31.57 -52.24 0.21
CA SER A 6 -30.93 -51.67 -0.97
C SER A 6 -31.11 -50.14 -1.07
N LEU A 7 -32.20 -49.60 -0.53
CA LEU A 7 -32.45 -48.15 -0.54
C LEU A 7 -31.49 -47.40 0.38
N GLY A 8 -31.11 -48.00 1.53
CA GLY A 8 -30.14 -47.38 2.46
C GLY A 8 -28.74 -47.28 1.88
N ILE A 9 -28.29 -48.25 1.12
CA ILE A 9 -26.97 -48.24 0.46
C ILE A 9 -26.94 -47.22 -0.68
N LEU A 10 -28.04 -47.06 -1.40
CA LEU A 10 -28.15 -46.10 -2.50
C LEU A 10 -28.14 -44.64 -2.00
N VAL A 11 -28.79 -44.37 -0.86
CA VAL A 11 -28.74 -43.04 -0.19
C VAL A 11 -27.36 -42.73 0.37
N LEU A 12 -26.67 -43.74 0.94
CA LEU A 12 -25.30 -43.55 1.46
C LEU A 12 -24.30 -43.29 0.31
N GLY A 13 -24.46 -43.96 -0.83
CA GLY A 13 -23.65 -43.74 -2.02
C GLY A 13 -23.85 -42.34 -2.63
N PHE A 14 -25.07 -41.81 -2.52
CA PHE A 14 -25.37 -40.46 -3.01
C PHE A 14 -24.81 -39.35 -2.11
N LEU A 15 -24.75 -39.59 -0.81
CA LEU A 15 -24.15 -38.64 0.14
C LEU A 15 -22.61 -38.58 0.03
N PHE A 16 -21.98 -39.69 -0.42
CA PHE A 16 -20.51 -39.68 -0.58
C PHE A 16 -20.01 -38.98 -1.84
N ASN A 17 -20.88 -38.77 -2.84
CA ASN A 17 -20.51 -38.02 -4.05
C ASN A 17 -20.63 -36.50 -3.94
N PHE A 18 -21.09 -35.97 -2.82
CA PHE A 18 -21.17 -34.50 -2.57
C PHE A 18 -19.96 -33.90 -1.88
N TYR A 19 -18.90 -34.67 -1.61
CA TYR A 19 -17.59 -34.07 -1.34
C TYR A 19 -16.94 -33.65 -2.66
N ILE A 20 -17.54 -32.71 -3.36
CA ILE A 20 -16.82 -31.91 -4.32
C ILE A 20 -15.83 -31.15 -3.46
N SER A 21 -14.57 -31.57 -3.51
CA SER A 21 -13.46 -30.75 -3.03
C SER A 21 -13.59 -29.43 -3.74
N VAL A 22 -14.07 -28.41 -3.06
CA VAL A 22 -13.80 -27.02 -3.44
C VAL A 22 -12.29 -26.89 -3.28
N GLN A 23 -11.56 -27.25 -4.32
CA GLN A 23 -10.18 -26.86 -4.41
C GLN A 23 -10.19 -25.34 -4.35
N ALA A 24 -9.60 -24.80 -3.30
CA ALA A 24 -9.34 -23.40 -3.21
C ALA A 24 -8.69 -23.01 -4.54
N GLN A 25 -9.39 -22.17 -5.28
CA GLN A 25 -8.94 -21.67 -6.56
C GLN A 25 -7.52 -21.20 -6.40
N ASP A 26 -6.63 -21.68 -7.24
CA ASP A 26 -5.21 -21.30 -7.25
C ASP A 26 -5.07 -19.80 -6.95
N SER A 27 -4.07 -19.46 -6.13
CA SER A 27 -3.69 -18.07 -5.88
C SER A 27 -3.77 -17.27 -7.16
N PRO A 28 -4.27 -16.03 -7.14
CA PRO A 28 -4.48 -15.23 -8.34
C PRO A 28 -3.25 -15.32 -9.23
N LYS A 29 -3.41 -15.85 -10.44
CA LYS A 29 -2.30 -15.97 -11.39
C LYS A 29 -1.73 -14.57 -11.61
N ASN A 30 -0.43 -14.43 -11.43
CA ASN A 30 0.24 -13.18 -11.76
C ASN A 30 0.25 -13.00 -13.30
N TYR A 31 -0.78 -12.36 -13.82
CA TYR A 31 -0.95 -12.11 -15.25
C TYR A 31 0.13 -11.18 -15.82
N LEU A 32 0.89 -10.51 -14.97
CA LEU A 32 1.99 -9.63 -15.37
C LEU A 32 3.33 -10.36 -15.44
N LYS A 33 3.38 -11.63 -15.03
CA LYS A 33 4.60 -12.44 -15.09
C LYS A 33 4.90 -12.86 -16.53
N GLY A 34 6.12 -12.63 -16.98
CA GLY A 34 6.61 -13.05 -18.28
C GLY A 34 6.79 -11.91 -19.28
N LYS A 35 6.50 -12.15 -20.58
CA LYS A 35 6.81 -11.27 -21.72
C LYS A 35 6.36 -9.81 -21.57
N PHE A 36 5.26 -9.55 -20.86
CA PHE A 36 4.66 -8.22 -20.70
C PHE A 36 4.92 -7.58 -19.34
N TYR A 37 5.68 -8.27 -18.48
CA TYR A 37 5.96 -7.77 -17.16
C TYR A 37 7.25 -6.96 -17.17
N ASN A 38 7.09 -5.65 -17.17
CA ASN A 38 8.18 -4.73 -16.89
C ASN A 38 8.01 -4.15 -15.49
N SER A 39 9.10 -4.08 -14.72
CA SER A 39 9.05 -3.42 -13.43
C SER A 39 8.63 -1.95 -13.60
N VAL A 40 7.66 -1.53 -12.80
CA VAL A 40 7.22 -0.14 -12.72
C VAL A 40 7.92 0.64 -11.60
N LYS A 41 8.92 0.03 -10.96
CA LYS A 41 9.75 0.72 -9.97
C LYS A 41 10.36 1.99 -10.59
N ASN A 42 10.38 3.07 -9.83
CA ASN A 42 10.84 4.40 -10.25
C ASN A 42 9.99 5.07 -11.35
N TYR A 43 8.74 4.62 -11.53
CA TYR A 43 7.78 5.25 -12.42
C TYR A 43 6.63 5.89 -11.63
N PHE A 44 5.96 6.84 -12.27
CA PHE A 44 4.66 7.32 -11.83
C PHE A 44 3.57 6.46 -12.47
N LEU A 45 2.61 6.01 -11.66
CA LEU A 45 1.35 5.48 -12.17
C LEU A 45 0.29 6.56 -12.06
N VAL A 46 -0.37 6.83 -13.16
CA VAL A 46 -1.46 7.82 -13.23
C VAL A 46 -2.77 7.08 -13.45
N ALA A 47 -3.72 7.30 -12.58
CA ALA A 47 -5.03 6.70 -12.72
C ALA A 47 -5.70 7.15 -14.01
N THR A 48 -6.19 6.20 -14.80
CA THR A 48 -6.96 6.50 -16.02
C THR A 48 -8.35 6.99 -15.65
N GLN A 49 -9.04 7.65 -16.59
CA GLN A 49 -10.45 8.07 -16.42
C GLN A 49 -11.39 6.89 -16.16
N LYS A 50 -10.98 5.67 -16.56
CA LYS A 50 -11.75 4.42 -16.35
C LYS A 50 -11.54 3.79 -14.98
N MET A 51 -10.73 4.39 -14.10
CA MET A 51 -10.49 3.89 -12.75
C MET A 51 -11.82 3.87 -11.97
N THR A 52 -12.27 2.68 -11.61
CA THR A 52 -13.55 2.46 -10.91
C THR A 52 -13.41 2.56 -9.40
N ASP A 53 -12.24 2.23 -8.84
CA ASP A 53 -12.02 2.33 -7.40
C ASP A 53 -11.89 3.80 -6.99
N PRO A 54 -12.84 4.32 -6.16
CA PRO A 54 -12.86 5.74 -5.77
C PRO A 54 -11.62 6.17 -4.97
N ARG A 55 -10.96 5.22 -4.31
CA ARG A 55 -9.72 5.51 -3.56
C ARG A 55 -8.60 5.93 -4.50
N PHE A 56 -8.54 5.32 -5.69
CA PHE A 56 -7.48 5.55 -6.67
C PHE A 56 -7.90 6.42 -7.86
N LYS A 57 -9.17 6.82 -7.93
CA LYS A 57 -9.63 7.74 -8.97
C LYS A 57 -8.87 9.06 -8.90
N ASN A 58 -8.34 9.52 -10.05
CA ASN A 58 -7.57 10.76 -10.20
C ASN A 58 -6.29 10.79 -9.34
N THR A 59 -5.69 9.63 -9.04
CA THR A 59 -4.44 9.57 -8.27
C THR A 59 -3.21 9.52 -9.14
N VAL A 60 -2.12 10.00 -8.57
CA VAL A 60 -0.76 9.79 -9.03
C VAL A 60 -0.02 9.03 -7.92
N ILE A 61 0.62 7.92 -8.29
CA ILE A 61 1.35 7.05 -7.38
C ILE A 61 2.81 7.02 -7.83
N ILE A 62 3.74 7.25 -6.91
CA ILE A 62 5.16 6.93 -7.13
C ILE A 62 5.40 5.48 -6.74
N MET A 63 6.05 4.73 -7.62
CA MET A 63 6.34 3.31 -7.40
C MET A 63 7.75 3.15 -6.86
N LEU A 64 7.86 2.77 -5.59
CA LEU A 64 9.13 2.65 -4.87
C LEU A 64 9.73 1.27 -5.01
N GLU A 65 8.87 0.25 -4.99
CA GLU A 65 9.27 -1.14 -5.16
C GLU A 65 8.34 -1.84 -6.14
N ASN A 66 8.91 -2.74 -6.92
CA ASN A 66 8.15 -3.64 -7.79
C ASN A 66 9.05 -4.81 -8.19
N ASP A 67 8.83 -5.94 -7.56
CA ASP A 67 9.56 -7.18 -7.78
C ASP A 67 8.61 -8.39 -7.78
N GLU A 68 9.16 -9.58 -7.73
CA GLU A 68 8.38 -10.83 -7.72
C GLU A 68 7.55 -11.01 -6.44
N LYS A 69 7.91 -10.32 -5.36
CA LYS A 69 7.20 -10.40 -4.07
C LYS A 69 6.02 -9.43 -4.00
N GLY A 70 6.02 -8.41 -4.85
CA GLY A 70 4.94 -7.45 -4.92
C GLY A 70 5.36 -6.07 -5.39
N ALA A 71 4.46 -5.11 -5.18
CA ALA A 71 4.69 -3.73 -5.54
C ALA A 71 4.28 -2.81 -4.38
N TRP A 72 5.08 -1.78 -4.14
CA TRP A 72 4.79 -0.76 -3.15
C TRP A 72 4.96 0.63 -3.73
N GLY A 73 3.98 1.49 -3.46
CA GLY A 73 3.96 2.85 -3.96
C GLY A 73 3.22 3.79 -3.02
N LEU A 74 3.35 5.08 -3.27
CA LEU A 74 2.81 6.15 -2.46
C LEU A 74 1.95 7.08 -3.32
N VAL A 75 0.68 7.29 -2.93
CA VAL A 75 -0.19 8.31 -3.53
C VAL A 75 0.30 9.69 -3.08
N ILE A 76 0.46 10.63 -4.01
CA ILE A 76 1.07 11.93 -3.73
C ILE A 76 0.18 13.14 -4.00
N ASN A 77 -1.00 12.95 -4.52
CA ASN A 77 -1.87 14.06 -4.96
C ASN A 77 -3.28 14.06 -4.33
N LYS A 78 -3.46 13.41 -3.17
CA LYS A 78 -4.72 13.50 -2.41
C LYS A 78 -4.51 14.30 -1.12
N PRO A 79 -4.77 15.61 -1.13
CA PRO A 79 -4.56 16.46 0.04
C PRO A 79 -5.57 16.13 1.15
N LEU A 80 -5.09 16.05 2.39
CA LEU A 80 -5.89 15.92 3.61
C LEU A 80 -5.97 17.24 4.39
N GLY A 81 -5.05 18.16 4.14
CA GLY A 81 -4.95 19.42 4.85
C GLY A 81 -3.52 19.80 5.18
N SER A 82 -3.31 20.51 6.28
CA SER A 82 -1.98 20.87 6.77
C SER A 82 -1.90 20.76 8.29
N ILE A 83 -0.72 20.46 8.81
CA ILE A 83 -0.42 20.40 10.24
C ILE A 83 0.78 21.31 10.57
N PRO A 84 0.84 21.84 11.79
CA PRO A 84 2.05 22.52 12.27
C PRO A 84 3.24 21.57 12.28
N LEU A 85 4.41 22.02 11.84
CA LEU A 85 5.65 21.25 11.87
C LEU A 85 5.97 20.74 13.28
N SER A 86 5.69 21.56 14.30
CA SER A 86 5.82 21.18 15.71
C SER A 86 5.10 19.88 16.08
N THR A 87 3.98 19.54 15.41
CA THR A 87 3.23 18.30 15.67
C THR A 87 4.05 17.05 15.31
N LEU A 88 4.90 17.13 14.29
CA LEU A 88 5.78 16.03 13.88
C LEU A 88 7.04 15.97 14.74
N VAL A 89 7.65 17.11 15.02
CA VAL A 89 8.89 17.19 15.79
C VAL A 89 8.67 16.82 17.25
N TYR A 90 7.53 17.14 17.83
CA TYR A 90 7.18 16.73 19.20
C TYR A 90 7.19 15.21 19.42
N LYS A 91 6.99 14.45 18.37
CA LYS A 91 7.07 12.97 18.40
C LYS A 91 8.52 12.45 18.28
N SER A 92 9.47 13.33 17.94
CA SER A 92 10.89 12.99 17.91
C SER A 92 11.48 13.12 19.32
N LYS A 93 12.19 12.07 19.77
CA LYS A 93 12.84 12.06 21.09
C LYS A 93 13.98 13.08 21.25
N ASP A 94 14.44 13.65 20.14
CA ASP A 94 15.61 14.55 20.06
C ASP A 94 15.23 16.05 19.94
N ALA A 95 14.00 16.42 20.35
CA ALA A 95 13.50 17.79 20.18
C ALA A 95 14.20 18.79 21.13
N THR A 96 15.38 19.22 20.77
CA THR A 96 16.10 20.36 21.38
C THR A 96 15.75 21.70 20.71
N ILE A 97 14.89 21.70 19.71
CA ILE A 97 14.58 22.87 18.88
C ILE A 97 13.59 23.79 19.60
N LYS A 98 13.79 25.09 19.44
CA LYS A 98 12.89 26.14 19.91
C LYS A 98 11.48 25.95 19.32
N GLN A 99 10.65 25.18 19.99
CA GLN A 99 9.32 24.78 19.55
C GLN A 99 8.44 25.94 19.06
N LYS A 100 8.59 27.15 19.61
CA LYS A 100 7.79 28.33 19.23
C LYS A 100 7.91 28.70 17.75
N GLU A 101 9.10 28.55 17.16
CA GLU A 101 9.35 28.92 15.76
C GLU A 101 8.68 27.92 14.81
N LEU A 102 8.55 26.67 15.21
CA LEU A 102 7.98 25.60 14.41
C LEU A 102 6.43 25.61 14.36
N TYR A 103 5.76 26.26 15.32
CA TYR A 103 4.30 26.35 15.33
C TYR A 103 3.73 27.11 14.13
N ASN A 104 4.47 28.07 13.61
CA ASN A 104 4.03 28.89 12.48
C ASN A 104 4.28 28.23 11.13
N VAL A 105 5.11 27.18 11.08
CA VAL A 105 5.40 26.43 9.85
C VAL A 105 4.34 25.36 9.68
N LYS A 106 3.55 25.45 8.62
CA LYS A 106 2.54 24.44 8.27
C LYS A 106 3.06 23.55 7.15
N ILE A 107 2.91 22.26 7.32
CA ILE A 107 3.29 21.25 6.33
C ILE A 107 2.02 20.66 5.73
N PRO A 108 1.90 20.56 4.40
CA PRO A 108 0.79 19.90 3.74
C PRO A 108 0.84 18.39 4.01
N VAL A 109 -0.34 17.81 4.25
CA VAL A 109 -0.52 16.38 4.48
C VAL A 109 -1.36 15.80 3.35
N TYR A 110 -0.91 14.67 2.83
CA TYR A 110 -1.56 13.93 1.76
C TYR A 110 -1.89 12.51 2.21
N TRP A 111 -2.92 11.94 1.66
CA TRP A 111 -3.21 10.53 1.84
C TRP A 111 -2.27 9.69 0.97
N GLY A 112 -1.46 8.86 1.60
CA GLY A 112 -0.42 8.07 0.94
C GLY A 112 -0.90 6.73 0.33
N GLY A 113 -2.10 6.30 0.67
CA GLY A 113 -2.66 5.02 0.21
C GLY A 113 -3.36 4.26 1.34
N PRO A 114 -4.02 3.13 1.03
CA PRO A 114 -4.84 2.39 2.00
C PRO A 114 -4.04 1.44 2.91
N VAL A 115 -2.73 1.33 2.71
CA VAL A 115 -1.88 0.40 3.47
C VAL A 115 -1.03 1.19 4.46
N ASN A 116 -1.05 0.76 5.73
CA ASN A 116 -0.30 1.42 6.82
C ASN A 116 -0.63 2.92 6.98
N GLU A 117 -1.90 3.28 7.00
CA GLU A 117 -2.39 4.67 7.10
C GLU A 117 -1.83 5.44 8.31
N ASN A 118 -1.39 4.73 9.35
CA ASN A 118 -0.77 5.33 10.54
C ASN A 118 0.72 5.64 10.36
N LYS A 119 1.34 5.22 9.26
CA LYS A 119 2.75 5.49 8.98
C LYS A 119 2.87 6.81 8.24
N ILE A 120 3.60 7.74 8.81
CA ILE A 120 3.92 9.01 8.15
C ILE A 120 5.21 8.84 7.38
N LEU A 121 5.20 9.32 6.14
CA LEU A 121 6.36 9.39 5.25
C LEU A 121 6.56 10.85 4.85
N ILE A 122 7.80 11.27 4.76
CA ILE A 122 8.18 12.65 4.43
C ILE A 122 8.79 12.65 3.04
N LEU A 123 8.17 13.40 2.11
CA LEU A 123 8.75 13.71 0.82
C LEU A 123 9.60 14.96 0.96
N HIS A 124 10.84 14.91 0.48
CA HIS A 124 11.77 16.03 0.57
C HIS A 124 12.78 16.01 -0.61
N SER A 125 13.59 17.07 -0.72
CA SER A 125 14.68 17.14 -1.69
C SER A 125 15.80 16.15 -1.33
N GLN A 126 16.65 15.82 -2.30
CA GLN A 126 17.77 14.88 -2.09
C GLN A 126 18.95 15.46 -1.32
N GLU A 127 18.91 16.74 -0.99
CA GLU A 127 19.95 17.43 -0.22
C GLU A 127 20.08 16.89 1.21
N TYR A 128 18.96 16.38 1.75
CA TYR A 128 18.89 15.82 3.09
C TYR A 128 18.74 14.31 3.02
N LYS A 129 19.56 13.59 3.76
CA LYS A 129 19.52 12.12 3.81
C LYS A 129 19.78 11.61 5.21
N ASN A 130 19.11 10.54 5.56
CA ASN A 130 19.37 9.74 6.75
C ASN A 130 19.26 8.24 6.41
N GLU A 131 19.48 7.38 7.39
CA GLU A 131 19.43 5.92 7.24
C GLU A 131 18.07 5.37 6.74
N THR A 132 16.98 6.15 6.89
CA THR A 132 15.64 5.75 6.47
C THR A 132 15.24 6.33 5.11
N THR A 133 16.15 7.00 4.43
CA THR A 133 15.89 7.68 3.16
C THR A 133 15.92 6.71 1.98
N THR A 134 14.89 6.75 1.18
CA THR A 134 14.80 6.08 -0.13
C THR A 134 14.70 7.13 -1.23
N ASP A 135 15.58 7.05 -2.22
CA ASP A 135 15.58 7.99 -3.34
C ASP A 135 14.58 7.55 -4.42
N PHE A 136 13.88 8.54 -4.99
CA PHE A 136 13.02 8.38 -6.15
C PHE A 136 13.26 9.55 -7.12
N LYS A 137 13.99 9.31 -8.21
CA LYS A 137 14.40 10.36 -9.17
C LYS A 137 15.08 11.54 -8.42
N ASN A 138 14.48 12.74 -8.46
CA ASN A 138 15.01 13.97 -7.87
C ASN A 138 14.41 14.30 -6.50
N ILE A 139 13.66 13.37 -5.92
CA ILE A 139 13.07 13.50 -4.58
C ILE A 139 13.49 12.34 -3.71
N SER A 140 13.36 12.52 -2.42
CA SER A 140 13.63 11.48 -1.41
C SER A 140 12.44 11.30 -0.49
N ILE A 141 12.32 10.11 0.08
CA ILE A 141 11.27 9.72 1.00
C ILE A 141 11.92 9.17 2.25
N SER A 142 11.57 9.72 3.41
CA SER A 142 12.07 9.28 4.71
C SER A 142 10.93 8.95 5.66
N SER A 143 11.15 7.98 6.53
CA SER A 143 10.21 7.63 7.61
C SER A 143 10.63 8.17 8.97
N ASN A 144 11.80 8.80 9.08
CA ASN A 144 12.29 9.41 10.30
C ASN A 144 12.09 10.93 10.27
N TYR A 145 11.45 11.47 11.31
CA TYR A 145 11.13 12.90 11.43
C TYR A 145 12.35 13.81 11.63
N ASN A 146 13.50 13.25 12.03
CA ASN A 146 14.72 14.00 12.20
C ASN A 146 15.21 14.65 10.90
N ILE A 147 14.68 14.23 9.76
CA ILE A 147 14.94 14.87 8.46
C ILE A 147 14.37 16.31 8.37
N LEU A 148 13.46 16.68 9.29
CA LEU A 148 12.79 17.98 9.33
C LEU A 148 13.49 18.97 10.26
N ILE A 149 14.55 18.56 10.92
CA ILE A 149 15.31 19.31 11.92
C ILE A 149 16.72 19.55 11.39
#